data_609be7c6979c596737cba02f773dd20f
#
_entry.id   609be7c6979c596737cba02f773dd20f
#
_cell.length_a   1.000
_cell.length_b   1.000
_cell.length_c   1.000
_cell.angle_alpha   90.00
_cell.angle_beta   90.00
_cell.angle_gamma   90.00
#
_symmetry.space_group_name_H-M   'P 1'
#
loop_
_entity.id
_entity.type
_entity.pdbx_description
1 polymer ?
#
loop_
_entity_poly.entity_id
_entity_poly.type
_entity_poly.pdbx_seq_one_letter_code
_entity_poly.pdbx_strand_id
1 'polypeptide(L)'
;MFETQYEALRRRGISRRSFLQFCSLTAASLGLGSAGAQEIAHAMETKPRTPVIWLHGLECTCCSEAFIRSYTPIVADVVTNMVSLDYDDTIMAAAGEQAEESLHETIEKYKGNYILAVEGNIPLHQGGINCVPNGEIFLNKIKHVAEGAKAVIGWGSCAAWGCVQAAKPNPTECVPITEVITDKPIVLVPGCPPIPEVMTSVITYILTYDRLPPLDRLGRPKMFYGQRIHDKCYRRGHFDAGQFAEKFDDQGAKLGYCLYKVGCKGPTTYAPCSTIQWNEGLSWPVKSGHGCIGCAEPNFFDKGSFYEHETTVLPPIFAGVEGTVDKVGLATVAVVGAAAAAHAALSA
;
A
#
# COMPACT_ATOMS: atom_id res chain seq x y z
N MET A 1 -12.80 -22.87 -23.72
CA MET A 1 -12.80 -22.84 -22.24
C MET A 1 -11.45 -22.26 -21.86
N PHE A 2 -11.41 -21.18 -21.10
CA PHE A 2 -10.14 -20.54 -20.70
C PHE A 2 -9.46 -21.39 -19.62
N GLU A 3 -8.13 -21.54 -19.71
CA GLU A 3 -7.32 -22.26 -18.73
C GLU A 3 -7.46 -21.62 -17.35
N THR A 4 -7.71 -22.43 -16.32
CA THR A 4 -7.76 -21.95 -14.93
C THR A 4 -6.35 -21.68 -14.40
N GLN A 5 -6.27 -20.87 -13.31
CA GLN A 5 -5.00 -20.56 -12.65
C GLN A 5 -4.29 -21.85 -12.18
N TYR A 6 -5.04 -22.79 -11.62
CA TYR A 6 -4.50 -24.07 -11.15
C TYR A 6 -4.01 -24.98 -12.30
N GLU A 7 -4.69 -24.99 -13.44
CA GLU A 7 -4.26 -25.73 -14.63
C GLU A 7 -2.93 -25.19 -15.16
N ALA A 8 -2.78 -23.86 -15.20
CA ALA A 8 -1.52 -23.21 -15.58
C ALA A 8 -0.37 -23.60 -14.65
N LEU A 9 -0.58 -23.61 -13.34
CA LEU A 9 0.39 -24.06 -12.32
C LEU A 9 0.80 -25.54 -12.54
N ARG A 10 -0.18 -26.42 -12.73
CA ARG A 10 0.07 -27.84 -12.97
C ARG A 10 0.90 -28.09 -14.22
N ARG A 11 0.61 -27.38 -15.30
CA ARG A 11 1.37 -27.49 -16.56
C ARG A 11 2.85 -27.14 -16.38
N ARG A 12 3.17 -26.27 -15.40
CA ARG A 12 4.53 -25.86 -15.03
C ARG A 12 5.18 -26.78 -14.00
N GLY A 13 4.56 -27.88 -13.63
CA GLY A 13 5.10 -28.86 -12.70
C GLY A 13 4.93 -28.50 -11.21
N ILE A 14 4.15 -27.49 -10.88
CA ILE A 14 3.85 -27.15 -9.48
C ILE A 14 3.01 -28.27 -8.85
N SER A 15 3.51 -28.85 -7.76
CA SER A 15 2.81 -29.90 -7.05
C SER A 15 1.57 -29.37 -6.31
N ARG A 16 0.57 -30.23 -6.08
CA ARG A 16 -0.60 -29.85 -5.27
C ARG A 16 -0.22 -29.37 -3.86
N ARG A 17 0.82 -29.94 -3.27
CA ARG A 17 1.33 -29.53 -1.95
C ARG A 17 1.87 -28.08 -2.00
N SER A 18 2.68 -27.76 -2.98
CA SER A 18 3.24 -26.41 -3.17
C SER A 18 2.13 -25.40 -3.46
N PHE A 19 1.13 -25.78 -4.25
CA PHE A 19 -0.06 -24.95 -4.50
C PHE A 19 -0.85 -24.65 -3.22
N LEU A 20 -1.14 -25.64 -2.40
CA LEU A 20 -1.85 -25.42 -1.13
C LEU A 20 -1.02 -24.63 -0.11
N GLN A 21 0.30 -24.82 -0.11
CA GLN A 21 1.20 -24.02 0.70
C GLN A 21 1.18 -22.55 0.26
N PHE A 22 1.21 -22.29 -1.04
CA PHE A 22 1.04 -20.95 -1.61
C PHE A 22 -0.29 -20.31 -1.15
N CYS A 23 -1.42 -20.99 -1.30
CA CYS A 23 -2.73 -20.48 -0.86
C CYS A 23 -2.76 -20.17 0.64
N SER A 24 -2.11 -21.00 1.46
CA SER A 24 -2.04 -20.80 2.91
C SER A 24 -1.18 -19.60 3.29
N LEU A 25 -0.02 -19.41 2.65
CA LEU A 25 0.85 -18.25 2.88
C LEU A 25 0.18 -16.95 2.43
N THR A 26 -0.50 -16.97 1.29
CA THR A 26 -1.27 -15.82 0.79
C THR A 26 -2.43 -15.49 1.71
N ALA A 27 -3.17 -16.48 2.21
CA ALA A 27 -4.22 -16.26 3.20
C ALA A 27 -3.68 -15.64 4.49
N ALA A 28 -2.52 -16.11 4.96
CA ALA A 28 -1.86 -15.55 6.13
C ALA A 28 -1.44 -14.08 5.92
N SER A 29 -0.90 -13.74 4.74
CA SER A 29 -0.54 -12.36 4.40
C SER A 29 -1.75 -11.41 4.34
N LEU A 30 -2.92 -11.95 3.99
CA LEU A 30 -4.19 -11.23 3.98
C LEU A 30 -4.87 -11.19 5.36
N GLY A 31 -4.28 -11.79 6.40
CA GLY A 31 -4.91 -11.96 7.71
C GLY A 31 -6.14 -12.88 7.70
N LEU A 32 -6.25 -13.74 6.70
CA LEU A 32 -7.33 -14.73 6.55
C LEU A 32 -6.90 -16.05 7.18
N GLY A 33 -7.79 -16.69 7.92
CA GLY A 33 -7.52 -18.00 8.50
C GLY A 33 -7.52 -19.13 7.45
N SER A 34 -7.58 -20.38 7.92
CA SER A 34 -7.61 -21.58 7.06
C SER A 34 -8.77 -21.58 6.05
N ALA A 35 -9.91 -20.97 6.38
CA ALA A 35 -11.03 -20.79 5.45
C ALA A 35 -10.63 -19.94 4.25
N GLY A 36 -9.89 -18.85 4.47
CA GLY A 36 -9.39 -17.99 3.38
C GLY A 36 -8.42 -18.74 2.45
N ALA A 37 -7.59 -19.64 2.97
CA ALA A 37 -6.73 -20.49 2.14
C ALA A 37 -7.54 -21.41 1.21
N GLN A 38 -8.65 -21.96 1.70
CA GLN A 38 -9.55 -22.79 0.90
C GLN A 38 -10.27 -21.96 -0.18
N GLU A 39 -10.71 -20.75 0.16
CA GLU A 39 -11.35 -19.84 -0.80
C GLU A 39 -10.39 -19.42 -1.91
N ILE A 40 -9.14 -19.11 -1.58
CA ILE A 40 -8.10 -18.81 -2.56
C ILE A 40 -7.86 -20.03 -3.46
N ALA A 41 -7.70 -21.22 -2.89
CA ALA A 41 -7.48 -22.44 -3.66
C ALA A 41 -8.66 -22.72 -4.61
N HIS A 42 -9.89 -22.58 -4.13
CA HIS A 42 -11.10 -22.77 -4.94
C HIS A 42 -11.18 -21.74 -6.09
N ALA A 43 -10.89 -20.47 -5.80
CA ALA A 43 -10.88 -19.43 -6.82
C ALA A 43 -9.85 -19.74 -7.92
N MET A 44 -8.65 -20.16 -7.55
CA MET A 44 -7.59 -20.51 -8.50
C MET A 44 -7.89 -21.80 -9.31
N GLU A 45 -8.64 -22.74 -8.73
CA GLU A 45 -9.06 -23.97 -9.41
C GLU A 45 -10.22 -23.74 -10.39
N THR A 46 -11.03 -22.70 -10.19
CA THR A 46 -12.29 -22.52 -10.94
C THR A 46 -12.31 -21.31 -11.86
N LYS A 47 -11.54 -20.26 -11.53
CA LYS A 47 -11.54 -19.01 -12.31
C LYS A 47 -10.42 -18.98 -13.34
N PRO A 48 -10.68 -18.41 -14.53
CA PRO A 48 -9.62 -18.11 -15.49
C PRO A 48 -8.70 -16.99 -14.93
N ARG A 49 -7.53 -16.86 -15.54
CA ARG A 49 -6.65 -15.73 -15.25
C ARG A 49 -7.33 -14.42 -15.64
N THR A 50 -7.33 -13.46 -14.72
CA THR A 50 -7.94 -12.15 -14.97
C THR A 50 -6.97 -11.29 -15.76
N PRO A 51 -7.40 -10.70 -16.88
CA PRO A 51 -6.59 -9.76 -17.66
C PRO A 51 -6.27 -8.51 -16.82
N VAL A 52 -5.02 -8.07 -16.88
CA VAL A 52 -4.53 -6.85 -16.24
C VAL A 52 -3.85 -5.98 -17.28
N ILE A 53 -4.28 -4.74 -17.35
CA ILE A 53 -3.63 -3.68 -18.10
C ILE A 53 -2.96 -2.78 -17.06
N TRP A 54 -1.63 -2.63 -17.14
CA TRP A 54 -0.86 -1.77 -16.24
C TRP A 54 -0.35 -0.58 -17.02
N LEU A 55 -0.83 0.61 -16.66
CA LEU A 55 -0.47 1.86 -17.29
C LEU A 55 0.46 2.68 -16.41
N HIS A 56 1.42 3.33 -17.03
CA HIS A 56 2.42 4.19 -16.43
C HIS A 56 2.21 5.65 -16.83
N GLY A 57 1.87 6.49 -15.83
CA GLY A 57 1.77 7.95 -15.96
C GLY A 57 3.09 8.65 -15.63
N LEU A 58 3.03 9.81 -14.98
CA LEU A 58 4.24 10.44 -14.45
C LEU A 58 4.64 9.75 -13.14
N GLU A 59 5.74 9.01 -13.18
CA GLU A 59 6.18 8.14 -12.11
C GLU A 59 7.71 7.92 -12.14
N CYS A 60 8.24 7.05 -11.28
CA CYS A 60 9.65 6.69 -11.18
C CYS A 60 9.90 5.19 -11.31
N THR A 61 8.93 4.40 -11.77
CA THR A 61 8.95 2.93 -11.92
C THR A 61 9.15 2.17 -10.60
N CYS A 62 9.20 2.86 -9.46
CA CYS A 62 9.48 2.21 -8.17
C CYS A 62 8.36 1.29 -7.69
N CYS A 63 7.10 1.47 -8.11
CA CYS A 63 6.03 0.54 -7.74
C CYS A 63 6.16 -0.78 -8.51
N SER A 64 6.49 -0.75 -9.79
CA SER A 64 6.84 -1.93 -10.58
C SER A 64 8.09 -2.61 -10.01
N GLU A 65 9.15 -1.86 -9.68
CA GLU A 65 10.34 -2.36 -8.97
C GLU A 65 10.00 -3.03 -7.64
N ALA A 66 9.10 -2.44 -6.85
CA ALA A 66 8.64 -3.05 -5.61
C ALA A 66 7.86 -4.33 -5.90
N PHE A 67 6.92 -4.30 -6.86
CA PHE A 67 6.09 -5.44 -7.20
C PHE A 67 6.91 -6.67 -7.59
N ILE A 68 7.96 -6.51 -8.42
CA ILE A 68 8.82 -7.63 -8.81
C ILE A 68 9.67 -8.19 -7.66
N ARG A 69 9.76 -7.50 -6.54
CA ARG A 69 10.44 -7.96 -5.31
C ARG A 69 9.53 -8.70 -4.34
N SER A 70 8.27 -8.93 -4.69
CA SER A 70 7.37 -9.70 -3.83
C SER A 70 7.90 -11.12 -3.65
N TYR A 71 7.95 -11.57 -2.40
CA TYR A 71 8.42 -12.89 -2.03
C TYR A 71 7.27 -13.84 -1.69
N THR A 72 6.21 -13.34 -1.08
CA THR A 72 5.05 -14.16 -0.70
C THR A 72 3.74 -13.46 -1.05
N PRO A 73 3.09 -13.83 -2.17
CA PRO A 73 3.57 -14.72 -3.25
C PRO A 73 4.73 -14.11 -4.05
N ILE A 74 5.60 -14.91 -4.64
CA ILE A 74 6.61 -14.39 -5.56
C ILE A 74 5.91 -13.85 -6.81
N VAL A 75 6.44 -12.74 -7.33
CA VAL A 75 5.82 -12.06 -8.48
C VAL A 75 5.66 -12.97 -9.69
N ALA A 76 6.61 -13.87 -9.93
CA ALA A 76 6.50 -14.83 -11.02
C ALA A 76 5.23 -15.67 -10.94
N ASP A 77 4.81 -16.10 -9.75
CA ASP A 77 3.56 -16.84 -9.57
C ASP A 77 2.34 -15.96 -9.81
N VAL A 78 2.38 -14.70 -9.40
CA VAL A 78 1.29 -13.75 -9.64
C VAL A 78 1.10 -13.50 -11.13
N VAL A 79 2.16 -13.05 -11.82
CA VAL A 79 2.11 -12.65 -13.23
C VAL A 79 1.84 -13.84 -14.16
N THR A 80 2.40 -15.01 -13.84
CA THR A 80 2.30 -16.16 -14.74
C THR A 80 1.11 -17.07 -14.47
N ASN A 81 0.57 -17.05 -13.25
CA ASN A 81 -0.42 -18.03 -12.83
C ASN A 81 -1.74 -17.42 -12.35
N MET A 82 -1.71 -16.23 -11.74
CA MET A 82 -2.90 -15.62 -11.14
C MET A 82 -3.59 -14.61 -12.05
N VAL A 83 -2.79 -13.76 -12.70
CA VAL A 83 -3.29 -12.77 -13.68
C VAL A 83 -2.81 -13.10 -15.07
N SER A 84 -3.41 -12.50 -16.07
CA SER A 84 -2.85 -12.37 -17.41
C SER A 84 -2.40 -10.91 -17.55
N LEU A 85 -1.09 -10.66 -17.43
CA LEU A 85 -0.54 -9.32 -17.63
C LEU A 85 -0.46 -9.09 -19.15
N ASP A 86 -1.53 -8.52 -19.70
CA ASP A 86 -1.68 -8.40 -21.16
C ASP A 86 -1.03 -7.12 -21.69
N TYR A 87 -0.90 -6.11 -20.84
CA TYR A 87 -0.17 -4.89 -21.15
C TYR A 87 0.59 -4.35 -19.93
N ASP A 88 1.84 -4.07 -20.10
CA ASP A 88 2.71 -3.36 -19.16
C ASP A 88 3.92 -2.85 -19.94
N ASP A 89 4.01 -1.57 -20.19
CA ASP A 89 5.03 -0.94 -21.04
C ASP A 89 6.44 -0.94 -20.44
N THR A 90 6.61 -1.36 -19.19
CA THR A 90 7.93 -1.48 -18.54
C THR A 90 8.49 -2.89 -18.53
N ILE A 91 7.67 -3.93 -18.41
CA ILE A 91 8.12 -5.32 -18.24
C ILE A 91 7.62 -6.29 -19.31
N MET A 92 6.75 -5.87 -20.25
CA MET A 92 6.32 -6.72 -21.35
C MET A 92 7.42 -6.86 -22.42
N ALA A 93 7.39 -7.97 -23.14
CA ALA A 93 8.36 -8.22 -24.21
C ALA A 93 8.04 -7.44 -25.49
N ALA A 94 6.76 -7.14 -25.75
CA ALA A 94 6.34 -6.36 -26.90
C ALA A 94 6.72 -4.88 -26.73
N ALA A 95 6.97 -4.18 -27.85
CA ALA A 95 7.30 -2.77 -27.86
C ALA A 95 6.65 -2.07 -29.07
N GLY A 96 6.47 -0.74 -28.99
CA GLY A 96 5.92 0.07 -30.07
C GLY A 96 4.53 -0.38 -30.49
N GLU A 97 4.30 -0.52 -31.79
CA GLU A 97 2.99 -0.88 -32.37
C GLU A 97 2.46 -2.22 -31.83
N GLN A 98 3.33 -3.21 -31.61
CA GLN A 98 2.90 -4.51 -31.09
C GLN A 98 2.38 -4.41 -29.63
N ALA A 99 2.95 -3.53 -28.82
CA ALA A 99 2.47 -3.29 -27.47
C ALA A 99 1.09 -2.62 -27.48
N GLU A 100 0.91 -1.58 -28.31
CA GLU A 100 -0.38 -0.90 -28.45
C GLU A 100 -1.46 -1.81 -29.04
N GLU A 101 -1.12 -2.67 -30.00
CA GLU A 101 -2.04 -3.67 -30.56
C GLU A 101 -2.52 -4.63 -29.46
N SER A 102 -1.60 -5.13 -28.61
CA SER A 102 -1.96 -5.96 -27.45
C SER A 102 -2.89 -5.24 -26.48
N LEU A 103 -2.67 -3.94 -26.23
CA LEU A 103 -3.55 -3.12 -25.41
C LEU A 103 -4.96 -3.06 -25.99
N HIS A 104 -5.08 -2.70 -27.29
CA HIS A 104 -6.37 -2.58 -27.96
C HIS A 104 -7.13 -3.90 -28.02
N GLU A 105 -6.44 -4.99 -28.35
CA GLU A 105 -7.04 -6.33 -28.35
C GLU A 105 -7.56 -6.71 -26.96
N THR A 106 -6.82 -6.39 -25.90
CA THR A 106 -7.23 -6.68 -24.52
C THR A 106 -8.47 -5.87 -24.12
N ILE A 107 -8.51 -4.58 -24.46
CA ILE A 107 -9.66 -3.71 -24.18
C ILE A 107 -10.92 -4.24 -24.88
N GLU A 108 -10.84 -4.59 -26.16
CA GLU A 108 -11.99 -5.08 -26.92
C GLU A 108 -12.45 -6.46 -26.43
N LYS A 109 -11.51 -7.39 -26.30
CA LYS A 109 -11.79 -8.79 -25.94
C LYS A 109 -12.34 -8.97 -24.53
N TYR A 110 -11.85 -8.16 -23.59
CA TYR A 110 -12.15 -8.32 -22.17
C TYR A 110 -12.93 -7.13 -21.57
N LYS A 111 -13.62 -6.37 -22.40
CA LYS A 111 -14.42 -5.21 -21.96
C LYS A 111 -15.32 -5.57 -20.77
N GLY A 112 -15.21 -4.84 -19.67
CA GLY A 112 -15.93 -5.06 -18.42
C GLY A 112 -15.34 -6.17 -17.53
N ASN A 113 -14.26 -6.85 -17.94
CA ASN A 113 -13.69 -7.99 -17.22
C ASN A 113 -12.19 -7.90 -16.96
N TYR A 114 -11.51 -6.81 -17.32
CA TYR A 114 -10.11 -6.60 -16.97
C TYR A 114 -9.96 -5.64 -15.80
N ILE A 115 -8.83 -5.74 -15.11
CA ILE A 115 -8.41 -4.80 -14.08
C ILE A 115 -7.44 -3.79 -14.71
N LEU A 116 -7.68 -2.51 -14.46
CA LEU A 116 -6.74 -1.45 -14.78
C LEU A 116 -5.86 -1.17 -13.58
N ALA A 117 -4.57 -1.42 -13.68
CA ALA A 117 -3.55 -1.02 -12.73
C ALA A 117 -2.90 0.28 -13.23
N VAL A 118 -2.74 1.27 -12.37
CA VAL A 118 -2.15 2.56 -12.73
C VAL A 118 -1.02 2.88 -11.78
N GLU A 119 0.16 3.08 -12.32
CA GLU A 119 1.32 3.64 -11.63
C GLU A 119 1.54 5.08 -12.14
N GLY A 120 1.80 6.02 -11.22
CA GLY A 120 1.98 7.42 -11.59
C GLY A 120 0.74 8.28 -11.50
N ASN A 121 0.93 9.58 -11.62
CA ASN A 121 -0.12 10.59 -11.64
C ASN A 121 -0.40 11.08 -13.07
N ILE A 122 -1.39 11.97 -13.19
CA ILE A 122 -1.87 12.47 -14.47
C ILE A 122 -1.63 13.97 -14.55
N PRO A 123 -0.78 14.46 -15.49
CA PRO A 123 -0.65 15.88 -15.72
C PRO A 123 -1.86 16.42 -16.49
N LEU A 124 -2.36 17.58 -16.10
CA LEU A 124 -3.47 18.24 -16.79
C LEU A 124 -3.03 19.45 -17.62
N HIS A 125 -1.86 20.02 -17.31
CA HIS A 125 -1.36 21.22 -18.00
C HIS A 125 -1.33 21.05 -19.53
N GLN A 126 -1.87 22.04 -20.24
CA GLN A 126 -2.01 22.03 -21.70
C GLN A 126 -2.61 20.74 -22.26
N GLY A 127 -3.65 20.20 -21.59
CA GLY A 127 -4.34 18.99 -22.03
C GLY A 127 -3.56 17.71 -21.79
N GLY A 128 -2.55 17.72 -20.91
CA GLY A 128 -1.79 16.53 -20.52
C GLY A 128 -0.52 16.28 -21.34
N ILE A 129 -0.06 17.24 -22.13
CA ILE A 129 1.10 17.11 -23.04
C ILE A 129 2.41 16.70 -22.30
N ASN A 130 2.46 16.85 -21.00
CA ASN A 130 3.63 16.49 -20.21
C ASN A 130 3.84 14.97 -20.02
N CYS A 131 2.87 14.13 -20.44
CA CYS A 131 2.98 12.68 -20.43
C CYS A 131 2.36 12.09 -21.70
N VAL A 132 3.23 11.62 -22.61
CA VAL A 132 2.84 11.16 -23.95
C VAL A 132 3.52 9.81 -24.25
N PRO A 133 3.15 8.72 -23.51
CA PRO A 133 3.70 7.40 -23.79
C PRO A 133 3.23 6.91 -25.15
N ASN A 134 4.15 6.38 -25.95
CA ASN A 134 3.89 5.81 -27.27
C ASN A 134 3.16 6.78 -28.24
N GLY A 135 3.36 8.09 -28.07
CA GLY A 135 2.76 9.11 -28.97
C GLY A 135 1.33 9.50 -28.60
N GLU A 136 0.70 8.90 -27.61
CA GLU A 136 -0.63 9.24 -27.13
C GLU A 136 -0.57 10.01 -25.81
N ILE A 137 -1.39 11.06 -25.67
CA ILE A 137 -1.50 11.80 -24.40
C ILE A 137 -2.11 10.87 -23.32
N PHE A 138 -1.37 10.66 -22.23
CA PHE A 138 -1.74 9.74 -21.15
C PHE A 138 -3.13 10.03 -20.56
N LEU A 139 -3.51 11.30 -20.43
CA LEU A 139 -4.84 11.71 -19.96
C LEU A 139 -5.96 11.11 -20.82
N ASN A 140 -5.79 11.01 -22.13
CA ASN A 140 -6.77 10.42 -23.04
C ASN A 140 -6.72 8.89 -22.97
N LYS A 141 -5.52 8.33 -22.98
CA LYS A 141 -5.29 6.88 -22.88
C LYS A 141 -5.92 6.29 -21.62
N ILE A 142 -5.65 6.90 -20.44
CA ILE A 142 -6.19 6.37 -19.18
C ILE A 142 -7.72 6.45 -19.12
N LYS A 143 -8.34 7.50 -19.63
CA LYS A 143 -9.80 7.61 -19.71
C LYS A 143 -10.40 6.51 -20.57
N HIS A 144 -9.84 6.32 -21.76
CA HIS A 144 -10.28 5.28 -22.69
C HIS A 144 -10.16 3.87 -22.08
N VAL A 145 -9.00 3.56 -21.50
CA VAL A 145 -8.78 2.25 -20.87
C VAL A 145 -9.67 2.06 -19.63
N ALA A 146 -9.92 3.12 -18.86
CA ALA A 146 -10.78 3.03 -17.68
C ALA A 146 -12.24 2.72 -18.03
N GLU A 147 -12.76 3.19 -19.16
CA GLU A 147 -14.15 2.94 -19.59
C GLU A 147 -14.51 1.44 -19.61
N GLY A 148 -13.59 0.60 -20.06
CA GLY A 148 -13.78 -0.85 -20.15
C GLY A 148 -13.34 -1.61 -18.89
N ALA A 149 -12.73 -0.97 -17.92
CA ALA A 149 -12.22 -1.63 -16.73
C ALA A 149 -13.33 -2.05 -15.76
N LYS A 150 -13.20 -3.23 -15.17
CA LYS A 150 -14.05 -3.73 -14.08
C LYS A 150 -13.76 -3.01 -12.76
N ALA A 151 -12.49 -2.79 -12.47
CA ALA A 151 -11.98 -2.10 -11.31
C ALA A 151 -10.63 -1.47 -11.61
N VAL A 152 -10.25 -0.46 -10.83
CA VAL A 152 -8.99 0.25 -10.95
C VAL A 152 -8.17 0.09 -9.68
N ILE A 153 -6.87 -0.17 -9.84
CA ILE A 153 -5.90 -0.18 -8.75
C ILE A 153 -4.92 0.97 -8.97
N GLY A 154 -4.82 1.89 -8.02
CA GLY A 154 -3.81 2.94 -8.02
C GLY A 154 -2.59 2.54 -7.20
N TRP A 155 -1.48 2.28 -7.86
CA TRP A 155 -0.21 1.92 -7.22
C TRP A 155 0.61 3.13 -6.83
N GLY A 156 1.01 3.13 -5.58
CA GLY A 156 1.89 4.15 -5.04
C GLY A 156 1.22 5.49 -4.75
N SER A 157 1.98 6.36 -4.11
CA SER A 157 1.49 7.69 -3.73
C SER A 157 1.34 8.63 -4.92
N CYS A 158 1.98 8.32 -6.07
CA CYS A 158 1.78 9.08 -7.30
C CYS A 158 0.35 8.92 -7.82
N ALA A 159 -0.12 7.70 -7.99
CA ALA A 159 -1.49 7.42 -8.41
C ALA A 159 -2.51 7.86 -7.35
N ALA A 160 -2.20 7.68 -6.07
CA ALA A 160 -3.11 7.96 -4.97
C ALA A 160 -3.25 9.46 -4.64
N TRP A 161 -2.16 10.22 -4.68
CA TRP A 161 -2.09 11.59 -4.15
C TRP A 161 -1.38 12.60 -5.06
N GLY A 162 -0.90 12.21 -6.23
CA GLY A 162 -0.07 13.04 -7.11
C GLY A 162 1.42 13.02 -6.75
N CYS A 163 1.79 12.80 -5.49
CA CYS A 163 3.14 12.65 -4.97
C CYS A 163 4.08 13.84 -5.32
N VAL A 164 5.38 13.58 -5.45
CA VAL A 164 6.41 14.62 -5.64
C VAL A 164 6.17 15.47 -6.90
N GLN A 165 5.63 14.88 -7.95
CA GLN A 165 5.34 15.60 -9.20
C GLN A 165 4.22 16.66 -9.01
N ALA A 166 3.29 16.40 -8.06
CA ALA A 166 2.24 17.35 -7.69
C ALA A 166 2.65 18.34 -6.59
N ALA A 167 3.92 18.26 -6.11
CA ALA A 167 4.43 19.19 -5.12
C ALA A 167 4.44 20.62 -5.66
N LYS A 168 4.16 21.60 -4.79
CA LYS A 168 4.13 23.01 -5.16
C LYS A 168 5.46 23.46 -5.73
N PRO A 169 5.43 24.23 -6.83
CA PRO A 169 4.29 24.93 -7.46
C PRO A 169 3.43 24.08 -8.40
N ASN A 170 3.71 22.78 -8.60
CA ASN A 170 2.99 21.86 -9.50
C ASN A 170 2.79 22.42 -10.93
N PRO A 171 3.86 22.71 -11.67
CA PRO A 171 3.76 23.38 -12.96
C PRO A 171 3.11 22.54 -14.06
N THR A 172 3.03 21.24 -13.88
CA THR A 172 2.39 20.30 -14.79
C THR A 172 0.92 20.00 -14.41
N GLU A 173 0.44 20.61 -13.34
CA GLU A 173 -0.93 20.42 -12.84
C GLU A 173 -1.24 18.91 -12.61
N CYS A 174 -0.28 18.21 -12.01
CA CYS A 174 -0.43 16.77 -11.73
C CYS A 174 -1.49 16.52 -10.69
N VAL A 175 -2.35 15.54 -10.97
CA VAL A 175 -3.46 15.13 -10.11
C VAL A 175 -3.44 13.62 -9.85
N PRO A 176 -4.04 13.14 -8.75
CA PRO A 176 -4.26 11.71 -8.52
C PRO A 176 -5.27 11.13 -9.52
N ILE A 177 -5.25 9.80 -9.69
CA ILE A 177 -6.13 9.12 -10.63
C ILE A 177 -7.62 9.32 -10.32
N THR A 178 -7.97 9.55 -9.06
CA THR A 178 -9.35 9.75 -8.60
C THR A 178 -9.98 11.05 -9.08
N GLU A 179 -9.19 12.02 -9.54
CA GLU A 179 -9.69 13.24 -10.15
C GLU A 179 -10.06 13.05 -11.63
N VAL A 180 -9.55 12.02 -12.27
CA VAL A 180 -9.78 11.73 -13.68
C VAL A 180 -10.74 10.55 -13.88
N ILE A 181 -10.62 9.51 -13.05
CA ILE A 181 -11.49 8.33 -13.07
C ILE A 181 -12.47 8.45 -11.89
N THR A 182 -13.72 8.77 -12.17
CA THR A 182 -14.73 9.04 -11.13
C THR A 182 -15.89 8.03 -11.10
N ASP A 183 -16.01 7.20 -12.13
CA ASP A 183 -17.15 6.30 -12.39
C ASP A 183 -16.82 4.81 -12.15
N LYS A 184 -15.60 4.50 -11.68
CA LYS A 184 -15.14 3.13 -11.45
C LYS A 184 -14.85 2.84 -9.99
N PRO A 185 -15.00 1.58 -9.54
CA PRO A 185 -14.48 1.16 -8.25
C PRO A 185 -12.94 1.27 -8.23
N ILE A 186 -12.39 2.09 -7.33
CA ILE A 186 -10.94 2.33 -7.21
C ILE A 186 -10.45 1.86 -5.85
N VAL A 187 -9.34 1.13 -5.82
CA VAL A 187 -8.55 0.87 -4.62
C VAL A 187 -7.20 1.58 -4.74
N LEU A 188 -6.84 2.34 -3.71
CA LEU A 188 -5.56 3.06 -3.65
C LEU A 188 -4.60 2.33 -2.71
N VAL A 189 -3.41 2.06 -3.18
CA VAL A 189 -2.35 1.39 -2.42
C VAL A 189 -1.15 2.33 -2.32
N PRO A 190 -1.23 3.36 -1.45
CA PRO A 190 -0.17 4.36 -1.35
C PRO A 190 1.08 3.83 -0.66
N GLY A 191 2.16 4.51 -0.90
CA GLY A 191 3.53 4.26 -0.48
C GLY A 191 4.45 4.77 -1.58
N CYS A 192 5.71 5.02 -1.29
CA CYS A 192 6.63 5.52 -2.30
C CYS A 192 7.95 4.71 -2.25
N PRO A 193 7.87 3.47 -2.80
CA PRO A 193 6.72 2.70 -3.28
C PRO A 193 5.93 1.97 -2.16
N PRO A 194 4.81 1.28 -2.47
CA PRO A 194 4.14 0.38 -1.52
C PRO A 194 4.98 -0.87 -1.23
N ILE A 195 4.70 -1.54 -0.11
CA ILE A 195 5.31 -2.83 0.20
C ILE A 195 4.86 -3.88 -0.83
N PRO A 196 5.78 -4.66 -1.42
CA PRO A 196 5.46 -5.65 -2.47
C PRO A 196 4.34 -6.61 -2.09
N GLU A 197 4.37 -7.16 -0.88
CA GLU A 197 3.38 -8.12 -0.38
C GLU A 197 2.00 -7.50 -0.23
N VAL A 198 1.91 -6.19 0.01
CA VAL A 198 0.62 -5.48 0.01
C VAL A 198 0.04 -5.41 -1.41
N MET A 199 0.87 -5.14 -2.41
CA MET A 199 0.45 -5.08 -3.80
C MET A 199 -0.08 -6.44 -4.27
N THR A 200 0.69 -7.50 -4.09
CA THR A 200 0.30 -8.86 -4.48
C THR A 200 -0.92 -9.36 -3.70
N SER A 201 -1.03 -9.00 -2.41
CA SER A 201 -2.19 -9.35 -1.59
C SER A 201 -3.48 -8.67 -2.05
N VAL A 202 -3.43 -7.40 -2.48
CA VAL A 202 -4.60 -6.68 -3.02
C VAL A 202 -5.07 -7.34 -4.31
N ILE A 203 -4.16 -7.66 -5.22
CA ILE A 203 -4.48 -8.42 -6.44
C ILE A 203 -5.16 -9.74 -6.08
N THR A 204 -4.53 -10.54 -5.22
CA THR A 204 -5.07 -11.83 -4.79
C THR A 204 -6.46 -11.71 -4.16
N TYR A 205 -6.69 -10.67 -3.34
CA TYR A 205 -8.01 -10.43 -2.75
C TYR A 205 -9.07 -10.20 -3.84
N ILE A 206 -8.79 -9.34 -4.80
CA ILE A 206 -9.73 -9.02 -5.89
C ILE A 206 -10.01 -10.28 -6.72
N LEU A 207 -9.00 -11.06 -7.06
CA LEU A 207 -9.14 -12.30 -7.82
C LEU A 207 -9.97 -13.36 -7.08
N THR A 208 -9.75 -13.49 -5.78
CA THR A 208 -10.45 -14.48 -4.95
C THR A 208 -11.92 -14.13 -4.77
N TYR A 209 -12.19 -12.90 -4.35
CA TYR A 209 -13.52 -12.48 -3.92
C TYR A 209 -14.33 -11.74 -4.98
N ASP A 210 -13.73 -11.45 -6.12
CA ASP A 210 -14.34 -10.70 -7.23
C ASP A 210 -14.89 -9.31 -6.83
N ARG A 211 -14.28 -8.70 -5.84
CA ARG A 211 -14.63 -7.39 -5.29
C ARG A 211 -13.41 -6.73 -4.66
N LEU A 212 -13.47 -5.41 -4.49
CA LEU A 212 -12.44 -4.67 -3.75
C LEU A 212 -12.45 -5.05 -2.26
N PRO A 213 -11.30 -5.01 -1.58
CA PRO A 213 -11.24 -5.16 -0.12
C PRO A 213 -11.99 -4.01 0.58
N PRO A 214 -12.38 -4.17 1.85
CA PRO A 214 -12.94 -3.07 2.64
C PRO A 214 -11.97 -1.88 2.69
N LEU A 215 -12.45 -0.70 2.26
CA LEU A 215 -11.65 0.51 2.13
C LEU A 215 -11.89 1.48 3.28
N ASP A 216 -10.86 2.27 3.61
CA ASP A 216 -10.97 3.43 4.49
C ASP A 216 -11.55 4.64 3.72
N ARG A 217 -11.64 5.80 4.40
CA ARG A 217 -12.18 7.04 3.81
C ARG A 217 -11.33 7.61 2.66
N LEU A 218 -10.08 7.16 2.57
CA LEU A 218 -9.14 7.59 1.54
C LEU A 218 -9.02 6.57 0.39
N GLY A 219 -9.87 5.53 0.37
CA GLY A 219 -9.83 4.50 -0.65
C GLY A 219 -8.74 3.46 -0.47
N ARG A 220 -8.12 3.35 0.71
CA ARG A 220 -7.05 2.39 1.02
C ARG A 220 -7.59 1.12 1.67
N PRO A 221 -7.04 -0.07 1.41
CA PRO A 221 -7.43 -1.32 2.07
C PRO A 221 -7.25 -1.24 3.60
N LYS A 222 -8.33 -1.33 4.37
CA LYS A 222 -8.30 -1.25 5.84
C LYS A 222 -7.39 -2.28 6.48
N MET A 223 -7.28 -3.47 5.89
CA MET A 223 -6.43 -4.55 6.39
C MET A 223 -4.95 -4.14 6.47
N PHE A 224 -4.49 -3.22 5.61
CA PHE A 224 -3.10 -2.74 5.58
C PHE A 224 -2.93 -1.32 6.12
N TYR A 225 -3.93 -0.47 5.92
CA TYR A 225 -3.86 0.96 6.28
C TYR A 225 -4.77 1.32 7.46
N GLY A 226 -5.23 0.33 8.23
CA GLY A 226 -6.08 0.54 9.39
C GLY A 226 -5.34 0.91 10.67
N GLN A 227 -4.00 0.77 10.70
CA GLN A 227 -3.16 1.05 11.87
C GLN A 227 -2.02 1.99 11.52
N ARG A 228 -1.64 2.85 12.47
CA ARG A 228 -0.48 3.73 12.30
C ARG A 228 0.81 2.95 12.50
N ILE A 229 1.85 3.37 11.78
CA ILE A 229 3.20 2.84 11.93
C ILE A 229 3.66 2.89 13.40
N HIS A 230 3.41 4.03 14.07
CA HIS A 230 3.80 4.28 15.45
C HIS A 230 3.21 3.27 16.44
N ASP A 231 1.95 2.84 16.24
CA ASP A 231 1.24 1.95 17.16
C ASP A 231 1.86 0.54 17.23
N LYS A 232 2.56 0.13 16.17
CA LYS A 232 3.25 -1.17 16.05
C LYS A 232 4.77 -1.04 15.87
N CYS A 233 5.32 0.15 16.12
CA CYS A 233 6.75 0.39 16.01
C CYS A 233 7.49 -0.25 17.19
N TYR A 234 8.55 -1.01 16.91
CA TYR A 234 9.38 -1.62 17.96
C TYR A 234 10.09 -0.58 18.86
N ARG A 235 10.22 0.68 18.38
CA ARG A 235 10.75 1.81 19.17
C ARG A 235 9.67 2.51 20.01
N ARG A 236 8.43 2.02 20.04
CA ARG A 236 7.34 2.63 20.77
C ARG A 236 7.63 2.75 22.26
N GLY A 237 8.22 1.74 22.89
CA GLY A 237 8.61 1.78 24.30
C GLY A 237 9.58 2.92 24.64
N HIS A 238 10.49 3.26 23.73
CA HIS A 238 11.39 4.41 23.91
C HIS A 238 10.63 5.74 23.81
N PHE A 239 9.63 5.85 22.92
CA PHE A 239 8.77 7.03 22.85
C PHE A 239 8.02 7.24 24.17
N ASP A 240 7.40 6.21 24.71
CA ASP A 240 6.61 6.26 25.93
C ASP A 240 7.50 6.57 27.17
N ALA A 241 8.76 6.12 27.15
CA ALA A 241 9.77 6.41 28.17
C ALA A 241 10.47 7.79 28.00
N GLY A 242 10.11 8.58 26.96
CA GLY A 242 10.75 9.86 26.68
C GLY A 242 12.18 9.76 26.15
N GLN A 243 12.57 8.59 25.64
CA GLN A 243 13.93 8.32 25.12
C GLN A 243 13.96 8.58 23.61
N PHE A 244 14.59 9.67 23.21
CA PHE A 244 14.67 10.13 21.83
C PHE A 244 16.10 10.23 21.32
N ALA A 245 16.30 9.96 20.03
CA ALA A 245 17.45 10.50 19.30
C ALA A 245 17.22 12.00 19.08
N GLU A 246 18.16 12.81 19.52
CA GLU A 246 18.11 14.28 19.33
C GLU A 246 18.76 14.71 18.01
N LYS A 247 19.69 13.89 17.50
CA LYS A 247 20.38 14.06 16.24
C LYS A 247 20.64 12.69 15.60
N PHE A 248 20.78 12.65 14.29
CA PHE A 248 21.29 11.46 13.62
C PHE A 248 22.70 11.15 14.14
N ASP A 249 22.98 9.88 14.36
CA ASP A 249 24.28 9.36 14.86
C ASP A 249 24.66 9.78 16.29
N ASP A 250 23.76 10.36 17.07
CA ASP A 250 23.99 10.60 18.50
C ASP A 250 23.92 9.29 19.32
N GLN A 251 24.16 9.39 20.63
CA GLN A 251 24.10 8.23 21.52
C GLN A 251 22.69 7.60 21.58
N GLY A 252 21.63 8.41 21.52
CA GLY A 252 20.26 7.93 21.47
C GLY A 252 19.96 7.15 20.19
N ALA A 253 20.43 7.66 19.05
CA ALA A 253 20.30 6.97 17.76
C ALA A 253 21.03 5.61 17.77
N LYS A 254 22.27 5.55 18.33
CA LYS A 254 23.08 4.33 18.46
C LYS A 254 22.42 3.30 19.39
N LEU A 255 21.75 3.75 20.43
CA LEU A 255 20.99 2.91 21.37
C LEU A 255 19.61 2.52 20.86
N GLY A 256 19.21 2.96 19.66
CA GLY A 256 17.93 2.60 19.07
C GLY A 256 16.73 3.37 19.62
N TYR A 257 16.93 4.54 20.26
CA TYR A 257 15.87 5.38 20.78
C TYR A 257 14.91 5.87 19.68
N CYS A 258 13.75 6.39 20.10
CA CYS A 258 12.72 6.84 19.17
C CYS A 258 13.23 7.99 18.29
N LEU A 259 12.93 7.91 16.98
CA LEU A 259 13.35 8.90 15.99
C LEU A 259 12.36 10.08 15.84
N TYR A 260 11.38 10.21 16.73
CA TYR A 260 10.35 11.25 16.64
C TYR A 260 10.94 12.66 16.53
N LYS A 261 11.89 13.00 17.42
CA LYS A 261 12.50 14.32 17.43
C LYS A 261 13.36 14.66 16.21
N VAL A 262 13.84 13.65 15.50
CA VAL A 262 14.55 13.84 14.22
C VAL A 262 13.63 13.76 13.00
N GLY A 263 12.32 13.97 13.18
CA GLY A 263 11.35 14.16 12.12
C GLY A 263 10.56 12.91 11.71
N CYS A 264 10.56 11.83 12.50
CA CYS A 264 9.77 10.65 12.19
C CYS A 264 8.26 10.93 12.21
N LYS A 265 7.58 10.77 11.08
CA LYS A 265 6.13 10.97 10.90
C LYS A 265 5.29 9.70 11.15
N GLY A 266 5.88 8.69 11.82
CA GLY A 266 5.18 7.45 12.18
C GLY A 266 3.87 7.65 12.95
N PRO A 267 3.76 8.60 13.92
CA PRO A 267 2.53 8.85 14.65
C PRO A 267 1.32 9.30 13.82
N THR A 268 1.54 9.82 12.63
CA THR A 268 0.48 10.32 11.73
C THR A 268 0.34 9.50 10.46
N THR A 269 1.11 8.43 10.30
CA THR A 269 1.16 7.63 9.06
C THR A 269 0.51 6.27 9.23
N TYR A 270 -0.49 5.99 8.40
CA TYR A 270 -1.16 4.70 8.31
C TYR A 270 -0.53 3.85 7.21
N ALA A 271 0.27 2.87 7.57
CA ALA A 271 0.91 1.95 6.64
C ALA A 271 1.41 0.70 7.37
N PRO A 272 1.56 -0.44 6.71
CA PRO A 272 1.97 -1.70 7.32
C PRO A 272 3.49 -1.87 7.48
N CYS A 273 4.30 -0.80 7.32
CA CYS A 273 5.76 -0.89 7.37
C CYS A 273 6.32 -1.45 8.68
N SER A 274 5.64 -1.18 9.81
CA SER A 274 6.08 -1.69 11.13
C SER A 274 5.74 -3.17 11.35
N THR A 275 4.82 -3.74 10.58
CA THR A 275 4.32 -5.12 10.73
C THR A 275 4.79 -6.05 9.62
N ILE A 276 4.54 -5.70 8.35
CA ILE A 276 4.95 -6.52 7.20
C ILE A 276 6.44 -6.35 6.93
N GLN A 277 6.94 -5.11 7.02
CA GLN A 277 8.31 -4.73 6.70
C GLN A 277 8.65 -4.96 5.22
N TRP A 278 9.94 -4.87 4.86
CA TRP A 278 10.45 -5.02 3.50
C TRP A 278 11.40 -6.21 3.44
N ASN A 279 11.61 -6.75 2.24
CA ASN A 279 12.55 -7.85 1.98
C ASN A 279 12.31 -9.03 2.94
N GLU A 280 11.13 -9.61 2.86
CA GLU A 280 10.71 -10.77 3.70
C GLU A 280 10.69 -10.49 5.21
N GLY A 281 10.36 -9.27 5.60
CA GLY A 281 10.34 -8.88 7.01
C GLY A 281 11.71 -8.54 7.59
N LEU A 282 12.73 -8.42 6.73
CA LEU A 282 14.10 -8.15 7.17
C LEU A 282 14.23 -6.76 7.81
N SER A 283 13.71 -5.73 7.17
CA SER A 283 13.86 -4.36 7.62
C SER A 283 12.79 -3.42 7.07
N TRP A 284 12.80 -2.20 7.57
CA TRP A 284 12.03 -1.06 7.12
C TRP A 284 12.71 0.24 7.56
N PRO A 285 12.36 1.44 7.05
CA PRO A 285 13.15 2.66 7.30
C PRO A 285 13.51 2.90 8.76
N VAL A 286 12.55 2.78 9.68
CA VAL A 286 12.83 3.02 11.12
C VAL A 286 13.74 1.95 11.72
N LYS A 287 13.65 0.71 11.26
CA LYS A 287 14.56 -0.38 11.70
C LYS A 287 15.98 -0.14 11.19
N SER A 288 16.10 0.47 10.02
CA SER A 288 17.38 0.87 9.43
C SER A 288 17.92 2.22 9.95
N GLY A 289 17.31 2.80 10.97
CA GLY A 289 17.77 4.05 11.59
C GLY A 289 17.24 5.34 10.98
N HIS A 290 16.31 5.27 10.02
CA HIS A 290 15.72 6.42 9.34
C HIS A 290 14.25 6.61 9.75
N GLY A 291 13.85 7.82 10.16
CA GLY A 291 12.47 8.13 10.53
C GLY A 291 11.49 7.92 9.36
N CYS A 292 10.24 7.59 9.68
CA CYS A 292 9.17 7.54 8.68
C CYS A 292 8.95 8.94 8.08
N ILE A 293 8.92 9.06 6.76
CA ILE A 293 8.65 10.33 6.04
C ILE A 293 7.15 10.54 5.74
N GLY A 294 6.30 9.59 6.09
CA GLY A 294 4.87 9.70 5.88
C GLY A 294 4.39 9.38 4.47
N CYS A 295 5.17 8.66 3.67
CA CYS A 295 4.96 8.51 2.22
C CYS A 295 3.61 7.90 1.79
N ALA A 296 2.88 7.24 2.69
CA ALA A 296 1.55 6.70 2.41
C ALA A 296 0.41 7.70 2.69
N GLU A 297 0.72 8.89 3.20
CA GLU A 297 -0.29 9.90 3.53
C GLU A 297 -0.45 10.96 2.44
N PRO A 298 -1.67 11.52 2.28
CA PRO A 298 -1.89 12.62 1.34
C PRO A 298 -0.96 13.81 1.62
N ASN A 299 -0.45 14.40 0.55
CA ASN A 299 0.40 15.61 0.59
C ASN A 299 1.66 15.50 1.46
N PHE A 300 2.18 14.27 1.70
CA PHE A 300 3.38 14.08 2.52
C PHE A 300 4.57 14.90 1.99
N PHE A 301 4.62 15.11 0.70
CA PHE A 301 5.64 15.85 -0.05
C PHE A 301 5.60 17.38 0.17
N ASP A 302 4.48 17.92 0.67
CA ASP A 302 4.27 19.37 0.93
C ASP A 302 4.00 19.68 2.41
N LYS A 303 4.13 18.70 3.31
CA LYS A 303 3.87 18.88 4.76
C LYS A 303 5.11 19.26 5.58
N GLY A 304 5.94 20.09 5.05
CA GLY A 304 7.19 20.51 5.70
C GLY A 304 8.39 19.62 5.36
N SER A 305 9.50 19.84 6.02
CA SER A 305 10.72 19.07 5.82
C SER A 305 10.56 17.60 6.27
N PHE A 306 11.18 16.67 5.55
CA PHE A 306 11.24 15.27 5.96
C PHE A 306 12.03 15.06 7.25
N TYR A 307 12.93 15.99 7.58
CA TYR A 307 13.82 15.93 8.74
C TYR A 307 13.58 17.09 9.72
N GLU A 308 12.39 17.65 9.71
CA GLU A 308 12.02 18.72 10.62
C GLU A 308 12.08 18.23 12.07
N HIS A 309 12.87 18.90 12.89
CA HIS A 309 13.00 18.58 14.29
C HIS A 309 11.72 18.89 15.05
N GLU A 310 11.15 17.87 15.68
CA GLU A 310 10.04 18.05 16.62
C GLU A 310 10.58 18.45 17.98
N THR A 311 10.41 19.70 18.34
CA THR A 311 10.81 20.23 19.64
C THR A 311 9.80 19.94 20.74
N THR A 312 8.55 19.68 20.35
CA THR A 312 7.44 19.41 21.26
C THR A 312 7.12 17.92 21.23
N VAL A 313 7.26 17.23 22.35
CA VAL A 313 6.71 15.89 22.49
C VAL A 313 5.19 16.01 22.43
N LEU A 314 4.58 15.46 21.40
CA LEU A 314 3.12 15.41 21.29
C LEU A 314 2.55 14.81 22.58
N PRO A 315 1.56 15.45 23.22
CA PRO A 315 0.88 14.83 24.34
C PRO A 315 0.40 13.43 23.91
N PRO A 316 0.41 12.44 24.80
CA PRO A 316 0.00 11.06 24.47
C PRO A 316 -1.39 10.94 23.84
N ILE A 317 -2.27 11.94 23.95
CA ILE A 317 -3.53 12.05 23.21
C ILE A 317 -3.34 12.02 21.69
N PHE A 318 -2.20 12.46 21.17
CA PHE A 318 -1.87 12.42 19.74
C PHE A 318 -1.03 11.18 19.37
N ALA A 319 -0.52 10.45 20.37
CA ALA A 319 0.30 9.27 20.16
C ALA A 319 -0.52 8.00 19.92
N GLY A 320 -1.84 8.05 20.00
CA GLY A 320 -2.76 6.93 19.70
C GLY A 320 -3.80 6.69 20.77
N VAL A 321 -4.75 5.84 20.45
CA VAL A 321 -5.83 5.42 21.37
C VAL A 321 -5.23 4.80 22.65
N GLU A 322 -4.11 4.06 22.54
CA GLU A 322 -3.43 3.43 23.68
C GLU A 322 -2.95 4.47 24.70
N GLY A 323 -2.27 5.54 24.28
CA GLY A 323 -1.83 6.60 25.21
C GLY A 323 -2.98 7.34 25.89
N THR A 324 -4.15 7.40 25.25
CA THR A 324 -5.36 7.96 25.86
C THR A 324 -5.97 6.98 26.87
N VAL A 325 -6.00 5.69 26.54
CA VAL A 325 -6.49 4.63 27.42
C VAL A 325 -5.61 4.50 28.67
N ASP A 326 -4.29 4.56 28.52
CA ASP A 326 -3.35 4.51 29.66
C ASP A 326 -3.54 5.70 30.62
N LYS A 327 -3.76 6.90 30.08
CA LYS A 327 -4.03 8.09 30.92
C LYS A 327 -5.38 8.04 31.60
N VAL A 328 -6.42 7.62 30.88
CA VAL A 328 -7.74 7.42 31.47
C VAL A 328 -7.68 6.32 32.54
N GLY A 329 -6.96 5.24 32.26
CA GLY A 329 -6.70 4.17 33.23
C GLY A 329 -5.98 4.67 34.48
N LEU A 330 -4.88 5.40 34.33
CA LEU A 330 -4.12 6.00 35.44
C LEU A 330 -4.96 7.02 36.23
N ALA A 331 -5.70 7.88 35.55
CA ALA A 331 -6.60 8.84 36.20
C ALA A 331 -7.71 8.12 36.99
N THR A 332 -8.30 7.06 36.40
CA THR A 332 -9.32 6.25 37.08
C THR A 332 -8.76 5.55 38.32
N VAL A 333 -7.58 4.94 38.21
CA VAL A 333 -6.92 4.31 39.38
C VAL A 333 -6.62 5.33 40.46
N ALA A 334 -6.14 6.52 40.10
CA ALA A 334 -5.88 7.59 41.06
C ALA A 334 -7.16 8.07 41.78
N VAL A 335 -8.25 8.26 41.03
CA VAL A 335 -9.55 8.68 41.61
C VAL A 335 -10.14 7.60 42.50
N VAL A 336 -10.14 6.35 42.06
CA VAL A 336 -10.64 5.20 42.82
C VAL A 336 -9.79 4.99 44.09
N GLY A 337 -8.47 5.09 43.97
CA GLY A 337 -7.55 4.98 45.09
C GLY A 337 -7.76 6.10 46.13
N ALA A 338 -7.94 7.35 45.70
CA ALA A 338 -8.23 8.46 46.60
C ALA A 338 -9.59 8.30 47.29
N ALA A 339 -10.62 7.85 46.54
CA ALA A 339 -11.94 7.59 47.12
C ALA A 339 -11.93 6.44 48.16
N ALA A 340 -11.17 5.36 47.87
CA ALA A 340 -11.00 4.26 48.81
C ALA A 340 -10.25 4.68 50.09
N ALA A 341 -9.20 5.49 49.94
CA ALA A 341 -8.47 6.03 51.07
C ALA A 341 -9.33 6.97 51.95
N ALA A 342 -10.10 7.86 51.30
CA ALA A 342 -11.05 8.74 51.98
C ALA A 342 -12.14 7.95 52.71
N HIS A 343 -12.70 6.91 52.09
CA HIS A 343 -13.70 6.05 52.69
C HIS A 343 -13.13 5.30 53.94
N ALA A 344 -11.90 4.75 53.81
CA ALA A 344 -11.24 4.10 54.91
C ALA A 344 -10.97 5.04 56.09
N ALA A 345 -10.57 6.30 55.80
CA ALA A 345 -10.34 7.32 56.85
C ALA A 345 -11.62 7.80 57.54
N LEU A 346 -12.78 7.76 56.82
CA LEU A 346 -14.07 8.13 57.38
C LEU A 346 -14.76 6.98 58.14
N SER A 347 -14.29 5.76 57.93
CA SER A 347 -14.83 4.53 58.53
C SER A 347 -14.02 4.05 59.75
N ALA A 348 -12.87 4.70 60.03
CA ALA A 348 -12.01 4.48 61.19
C ALA A 348 -12.31 5.50 62.31
#